data_cc90c4693ff1f9bb1dd9d7324511cc75
#
_entry.id   cc90c4693ff1f9bb1dd9d7324511cc75
#
_cell.length_a   1.000
_cell.length_b   1.000
_cell.length_c   1.000
_cell.angle_alpha   90.00
_cell.angle_beta   90.00
_cell.angle_gamma   90.00
#
_symmetry.space_group_name_H-M   'P 1'
#
loop_
_entity.id
_entity.type
_entity.pdbx_description
1 polymer ?
#
loop_
_entity_poly.entity_id
_entity_poly.type
_entity_poly.pdbx_seq_one_letter_code
_entity_poly.pdbx_strand_id
1 'polypeptide(L)'
;MDEIIIIGAGFSGSILARELAEKLNYKVRVIEKRAHIGGNAYDEKDRYGIIVQKYGPHFLNTNNYHVINYLKKFTSLIPYDVKLMSYIDGKYIRLPFNFKTMQQLVGYENSETLLKKMRKYFTGRDRVPIMEIMKCSDSDIQQYANLLFEKAYKTYTSKQWGLNPNQIDRSVMDRVPMAMNFDERYLNKDFQYLPENGFTEIFENMLNHPNITVELNTDALKDIQFNEGNRNIYFRNKRVKLLIYTGAIDELFQLKFGRLPYRSLNITYDYEKKDKILPCEIISYPQAEGYTRKTEYKQINFHCTSEYTVIATEYPLEYNPNDLIANIPYYPTLTNESIEKYQLYLKEAEKYNNIFLCGRLAEFKYYNMDVCIEHALKRFKEIEKYLEYSVWKF
;
A
#
# COMPACT_ATOMS: atom_id res chain seq x y z
N MET A 1 29.98 9.85 18.28
CA MET A 1 29.22 8.58 18.20
C MET A 1 28.65 8.51 16.79
N ASP A 2 28.86 7.39 16.13
CA ASP A 2 28.31 7.16 14.79
C ASP A 2 26.77 7.09 14.90
N GLU A 3 26.07 7.89 14.11
CA GLU A 3 24.61 8.06 14.18
C GLU A 3 23.89 7.01 13.33
N ILE A 4 22.70 6.58 13.75
CA ILE A 4 21.79 5.77 12.95
C ILE A 4 20.89 6.72 12.14
N ILE A 5 20.94 6.59 10.82
CA ILE A 5 20.15 7.38 9.89
C ILE A 5 19.05 6.50 9.27
N ILE A 6 17.83 6.97 9.32
CA ILE A 6 16.68 6.34 8.66
C ILE A 6 16.10 7.32 7.63
N ILE A 7 15.98 6.90 6.38
CA ILE A 7 15.41 7.69 5.31
C ILE A 7 14.00 7.21 5.01
N GLY A 8 13.05 8.11 5.23
CA GLY A 8 11.61 7.91 5.11
C GLY A 8 10.90 7.70 6.44
N ALA A 9 9.84 8.46 6.67
CA ALA A 9 9.02 8.48 7.88
C ALA A 9 7.65 7.78 7.71
N GLY A 10 7.56 6.78 6.81
CA GLY A 10 6.41 5.88 6.70
C GLY A 10 6.48 4.73 7.70
N PHE A 11 5.58 3.72 7.60
CA PHE A 11 5.54 2.59 8.55
C PHE A 11 6.90 1.93 8.76
N SER A 12 7.61 1.58 7.70
CA SER A 12 8.89 0.89 7.81
C SER A 12 9.92 1.72 8.60
N GLY A 13 10.11 2.99 8.25
CA GLY A 13 11.08 3.85 8.93
C GLY A 13 10.68 4.18 10.36
N SER A 14 9.42 4.52 10.60
CA SER A 14 8.93 4.88 11.94
C SER A 14 8.98 3.74 12.92
N ILE A 15 8.64 2.50 12.48
CA ILE A 15 8.75 1.30 13.30
C ILE A 15 10.21 1.03 13.67
N LEU A 16 11.11 1.06 12.68
CA LEU A 16 12.54 0.82 12.93
C LEU A 16 13.15 1.91 13.82
N ALA A 17 12.75 3.16 13.65
CA ALA A 17 13.16 4.25 14.54
C ALA A 17 12.72 4.00 15.99
N ARG A 18 11.44 3.64 16.18
CA ARG A 18 10.89 3.35 17.50
C ARG A 18 11.57 2.15 18.16
N GLU A 19 11.70 1.05 17.47
CA GLU A 19 12.31 -0.17 18.00
C GLU A 19 13.78 0.03 18.41
N LEU A 20 14.57 0.73 17.57
CA LEU A 20 15.97 1.04 17.86
C LEU A 20 16.15 2.01 19.03
N ALA A 21 15.28 3.01 19.14
CA ALA A 21 15.33 3.98 20.21
C ALA A 21 14.85 3.40 21.55
N GLU A 22 13.72 2.69 21.53
CA GLU A 22 13.09 2.18 22.75
C GLU A 22 13.80 0.94 23.32
N LYS A 23 14.14 -0.04 22.45
CA LYS A 23 14.70 -1.32 22.92
C LYS A 23 16.22 -1.32 23.04
N LEU A 24 16.90 -0.61 22.14
CA LEU A 24 18.35 -0.61 22.09
C LEU A 24 18.98 0.71 22.54
N ASN A 25 18.16 1.70 22.92
CA ASN A 25 18.57 3.02 23.41
C ASN A 25 19.52 3.77 22.44
N TYR A 26 19.39 3.52 21.12
CA TYR A 26 20.15 4.27 20.12
C TYR A 26 19.50 5.63 19.83
N LYS A 27 20.35 6.64 19.57
CA LYS A 27 19.91 7.88 18.97
C LYS A 27 19.71 7.67 17.47
N VAL A 28 18.52 8.00 16.99
CA VAL A 28 18.07 7.79 15.62
C VAL A 28 17.64 9.11 15.01
N ARG A 29 18.11 9.38 13.80
CA ARG A 29 17.64 10.51 13.00
C ARG A 29 16.82 9.98 11.83
N VAL A 30 15.56 10.37 11.78
CA VAL A 30 14.65 10.08 10.67
C VAL A 30 14.60 11.30 9.74
N ILE A 31 14.83 11.08 8.46
CA ILE A 31 14.85 12.15 7.45
C ILE A 31 13.75 11.87 6.44
N GLU A 32 12.85 12.83 6.26
CA GLU A 32 11.72 12.72 5.35
C GLU A 32 11.74 13.90 4.36
N LYS A 33 11.63 13.57 3.07
CA LYS A 33 11.60 14.57 2.00
C LYS A 33 10.32 15.40 1.95
N ARG A 34 9.22 14.88 2.47
CA ARG A 34 7.91 15.55 2.53
C ARG A 34 7.81 16.47 3.73
N ALA A 35 6.80 17.35 3.72
CA ALA A 35 6.47 18.23 4.82
C ALA A 35 5.77 17.52 6.00
N HIS A 36 5.57 16.20 5.92
CA HIS A 36 4.81 15.42 6.90
C HIS A 36 5.42 14.03 7.08
N ILE A 37 5.14 13.42 8.21
CA ILE A 37 5.40 12.00 8.52
C ILE A 37 4.29 11.10 7.93
N GLY A 38 4.38 9.79 8.14
CA GLY A 38 3.34 8.82 7.76
C GLY A 38 3.50 8.24 6.36
N GLY A 39 4.39 8.81 5.53
CA GLY A 39 4.58 8.31 4.16
C GLY A 39 3.26 8.33 3.38
N ASN A 40 2.93 7.23 2.69
CA ASN A 40 1.68 7.13 1.94
C ASN A 40 0.44 6.83 2.82
N ALA A 41 0.61 6.61 4.12
CA ALA A 41 -0.51 6.48 5.07
C ALA A 41 -0.87 7.82 5.76
N TYR A 42 -0.24 8.92 5.36
CA TYR A 42 -0.53 10.25 5.89
C TYR A 42 -1.97 10.66 5.62
N ASP A 43 -2.60 11.17 6.66
CA ASP A 43 -3.90 11.83 6.62
C ASP A 43 -3.88 13.14 7.42
N GLU A 44 -4.83 13.99 7.15
CA GLU A 44 -5.00 15.27 7.84
C GLU A 44 -6.48 15.64 7.95
N LYS A 45 -6.83 16.42 8.94
CA LYS A 45 -8.13 17.07 8.99
C LYS A 45 -8.15 18.23 8.00
N ASP A 46 -9.12 18.18 7.10
CA ASP A 46 -9.33 19.28 6.17
C ASP A 46 -10.01 20.51 6.83
N ARG A 47 -10.27 21.55 6.04
CA ARG A 47 -10.93 22.78 6.51
C ARG A 47 -12.33 22.59 7.07
N TYR A 48 -12.97 21.44 6.85
CA TYR A 48 -14.28 21.08 7.35
C TYR A 48 -14.24 20.04 8.49
N GLY A 49 -13.05 19.70 8.96
CA GLY A 49 -12.84 18.75 10.05
C GLY A 49 -12.94 17.29 9.63
N ILE A 50 -12.96 16.99 8.34
CA ILE A 50 -12.97 15.62 7.80
C ILE A 50 -11.55 15.11 7.72
N ILE A 51 -11.27 13.91 8.26
CA ILE A 51 -9.97 13.26 8.09
C ILE A 51 -9.88 12.73 6.67
N VAL A 52 -8.92 13.25 5.90
CA VAL A 52 -8.69 12.92 4.50
C VAL A 52 -7.34 12.25 4.35
N GLN A 53 -7.33 11.02 3.85
CA GLN A 53 -6.10 10.29 3.54
C GLN A 53 -5.56 10.79 2.19
N LYS A 54 -4.39 11.41 2.22
CA LYS A 54 -3.86 12.18 1.08
C LYS A 54 -3.33 11.32 -0.07
N TYR A 55 -3.10 10.04 0.17
CA TYR A 55 -2.49 9.11 -0.79
C TYR A 55 -3.39 7.92 -1.13
N GLY A 56 -4.70 8.13 -1.09
CA GLY A 56 -5.73 7.11 -1.29
C GLY A 56 -6.17 6.43 0.00
N PRO A 57 -7.33 5.74 -0.02
CA PRO A 57 -7.89 5.15 1.19
C PRO A 57 -7.07 3.95 1.69
N HIS A 58 -6.79 3.96 2.97
CA HIS A 58 -6.11 2.91 3.70
C HIS A 58 -7.02 2.34 4.78
N PHE A 59 -7.01 1.01 4.90
CA PHE A 59 -7.71 0.25 5.94
C PHE A 59 -6.75 -0.80 6.48
N LEU A 60 -6.64 -0.87 7.79
CA LEU A 60 -5.85 -1.90 8.43
C LEU A 60 -6.63 -3.22 8.39
N ASN A 61 -6.10 -4.19 7.65
CA ASN A 61 -6.69 -5.52 7.57
C ASN A 61 -5.58 -6.57 7.57
N THR A 62 -5.67 -7.54 8.47
CA THR A 62 -4.63 -8.56 8.65
C THR A 62 -5.18 -9.76 9.40
N ASN A 63 -4.51 -10.92 9.24
CA ASN A 63 -4.68 -12.07 10.13
C ASN A 63 -3.57 -12.14 11.20
N ASN A 64 -2.63 -11.18 11.17
CA ASN A 64 -1.50 -11.17 12.07
C ASN A 64 -1.80 -10.35 13.35
N TYR A 65 -2.11 -11.06 14.44
CA TYR A 65 -2.37 -10.46 15.73
C TYR A 65 -1.20 -9.62 16.29
N HIS A 66 0.05 -9.96 15.94
CA HIS A 66 1.22 -9.19 16.38
C HIS A 66 1.24 -7.78 15.78
N VAL A 67 0.80 -7.63 14.53
CA VAL A 67 0.66 -6.31 13.88
C VAL A 67 -0.35 -5.46 14.63
N ILE A 68 -1.51 -6.02 14.96
CA ILE A 68 -2.56 -5.31 15.70
C ILE A 68 -2.08 -4.90 17.09
N ASN A 69 -1.47 -5.82 17.83
CA ASN A 69 -0.96 -5.51 19.17
C ASN A 69 0.16 -4.46 19.16
N TYR A 70 0.97 -4.46 18.13
CA TYR A 70 1.99 -3.44 17.96
C TYR A 70 1.38 -2.06 17.77
N LEU A 71 0.42 -1.94 16.86
CA LEU A 71 -0.23 -0.66 16.57
C LEU A 71 -1.09 -0.12 17.72
N LYS A 72 -1.73 -0.99 18.49
CA LYS A 72 -2.51 -0.61 19.69
C LYS A 72 -1.70 0.11 20.78
N LYS A 73 -0.37 0.07 20.72
CA LYS A 73 0.49 0.87 21.59
C LYS A 73 0.46 2.36 21.25
N PHE A 74 0.05 2.71 20.04
CA PHE A 74 0.18 4.05 19.47
C PHE A 74 -1.13 4.72 19.10
N THR A 75 -2.24 3.97 19.08
CA THR A 75 -3.57 4.51 18.76
C THR A 75 -4.69 3.58 19.23
N SER A 76 -5.89 4.14 19.38
CA SER A 76 -7.12 3.36 19.48
C SER A 76 -7.52 2.82 18.12
N LEU A 77 -7.71 1.50 18.01
CA LEU A 77 -8.16 0.83 16.79
C LEU A 77 -9.63 0.46 16.90
N ILE A 78 -10.45 1.04 16.04
CA ILE A 78 -11.90 0.80 15.97
C ILE A 78 -12.17 -0.28 14.93
N PRO A 79 -12.93 -1.36 15.25
CA PRO A 79 -13.36 -2.34 14.25
C PRO A 79 -14.10 -1.68 13.10
N TYR A 80 -13.73 -1.99 11.87
CA TYR A 80 -14.30 -1.37 10.69
C TYR A 80 -14.37 -2.33 9.50
N ASP A 81 -15.58 -2.63 9.06
CA ASP A 81 -15.84 -3.43 7.86
C ASP A 81 -16.07 -2.50 6.66
N VAL A 82 -15.03 -2.28 5.87
CA VAL A 82 -15.09 -1.42 4.70
C VAL A 82 -16.03 -1.97 3.63
N LYS A 83 -16.89 -1.11 3.11
CA LYS A 83 -17.81 -1.43 2.01
C LYS A 83 -17.28 -0.88 0.71
N LEU A 84 -17.17 -1.76 -0.25
CA LEU A 84 -16.75 -1.45 -1.61
C LEU A 84 -17.83 -1.84 -2.61
N MET A 85 -18.03 -0.97 -3.60
CA MET A 85 -18.85 -1.30 -4.78
C MET A 85 -18.06 -1.00 -6.06
N SER A 86 -18.51 -1.60 -7.15
CA SER A 86 -18.06 -1.29 -8.50
C SER A 86 -19.23 -0.75 -9.31
N TYR A 87 -19.02 0.32 -10.07
CA TYR A 87 -20.01 0.87 -10.98
C TYR A 87 -19.82 0.26 -12.36
N ILE A 88 -20.73 -0.65 -12.74
CA ILE A 88 -20.68 -1.43 -13.97
C ILE A 88 -22.02 -1.35 -14.67
N ASP A 89 -22.06 -0.97 -15.94
CA ASP A 89 -23.26 -0.87 -16.77
C ASP A 89 -24.39 -0.05 -16.10
N GLY A 90 -24.04 1.08 -15.49
CA GLY A 90 -24.98 1.95 -14.82
C GLY A 90 -25.48 1.45 -13.44
N LYS A 91 -24.93 0.37 -12.90
CA LYS A 91 -25.33 -0.24 -11.62
C LYS A 91 -24.21 -0.28 -10.61
N TYR A 92 -24.55 -0.07 -9.33
CA TYR A 92 -23.63 -0.30 -8.21
C TYR A 92 -23.68 -1.77 -7.80
N ILE A 93 -22.55 -2.45 -7.98
CA ILE A 93 -22.38 -3.88 -7.72
C ILE A 93 -21.44 -4.04 -6.54
N ARG A 94 -21.86 -4.79 -5.51
CA ARG A 94 -21.07 -5.02 -4.31
C ARG A 94 -19.78 -5.79 -4.62
N LEU A 95 -18.69 -5.39 -3.99
CA LEU A 95 -17.44 -6.15 -3.94
C LEU A 95 -17.27 -6.82 -2.57
N PRO A 96 -16.61 -8.00 -2.49
CA PRO A 96 -15.96 -8.73 -3.57
C PRO A 96 -16.96 -9.27 -4.60
N PHE A 97 -16.51 -9.53 -5.82
CA PHE A 97 -17.34 -10.29 -6.76
C PHE A 97 -17.69 -11.64 -6.16
N ASN A 98 -18.99 -11.94 -6.08
CA ASN A 98 -19.54 -13.12 -5.40
C ASN A 98 -20.82 -13.59 -6.11
N PHE A 99 -21.56 -14.50 -5.51
CA PHE A 99 -22.80 -15.00 -6.12
C PHE A 99 -23.91 -13.93 -6.23
N LYS A 100 -23.92 -12.93 -5.36
CA LYS A 100 -24.84 -11.79 -5.48
C LYS A 100 -24.48 -10.90 -6.66
N THR A 101 -23.19 -10.70 -6.90
CA THR A 101 -22.68 -10.04 -8.12
C THR A 101 -23.18 -10.76 -9.37
N MET A 102 -23.12 -12.08 -9.38
CA MET A 102 -23.63 -12.88 -10.49
C MET A 102 -25.11 -12.64 -10.73
N GLN A 103 -25.94 -12.67 -9.69
CA GLN A 103 -27.36 -12.36 -9.78
C GLN A 103 -27.63 -10.94 -10.33
N GLN A 104 -26.82 -9.96 -9.92
CA GLN A 104 -26.95 -8.57 -10.39
C GLN A 104 -26.56 -8.39 -11.86
N LEU A 105 -25.57 -9.14 -12.35
CA LEU A 105 -25.05 -9.00 -13.71
C LEU A 105 -25.85 -9.80 -14.74
N VAL A 106 -26.25 -11.04 -14.43
CA VAL A 106 -26.91 -11.92 -15.40
C VAL A 106 -28.41 -12.10 -15.12
N GLY A 107 -28.93 -11.54 -14.05
CA GLY A 107 -30.31 -11.68 -13.60
C GLY A 107 -30.52 -12.93 -12.71
N TYR A 108 -31.55 -12.85 -11.87
CA TYR A 108 -31.81 -13.89 -10.86
C TYR A 108 -32.03 -15.27 -11.49
N GLU A 109 -32.93 -15.36 -12.47
CA GLU A 109 -33.31 -16.63 -13.11
C GLU A 109 -32.12 -17.31 -13.81
N ASN A 110 -31.33 -16.54 -14.58
CA ASN A 110 -30.16 -17.06 -15.28
C ASN A 110 -29.03 -17.46 -14.31
N SER A 111 -28.96 -16.82 -13.16
CA SER A 111 -27.92 -17.09 -12.16
C SER A 111 -28.10 -18.40 -11.42
N GLU A 112 -29.34 -18.89 -11.23
CA GLU A 112 -29.61 -20.08 -10.42
C GLU A 112 -28.90 -21.35 -10.93
N THR A 113 -28.99 -21.59 -12.23
CA THR A 113 -28.31 -22.74 -12.86
C THR A 113 -26.79 -22.57 -12.80
N LEU A 114 -26.30 -21.36 -13.06
CA LEU A 114 -24.89 -21.03 -13.02
C LEU A 114 -24.30 -21.18 -11.61
N LEU A 115 -25.03 -20.75 -10.57
CA LEU A 115 -24.65 -20.93 -9.17
C LEU A 115 -24.48 -22.41 -8.79
N LYS A 116 -25.43 -23.27 -9.22
CA LYS A 116 -25.32 -24.73 -8.98
C LYS A 116 -24.08 -25.31 -9.64
N LYS A 117 -23.79 -24.91 -10.89
CA LYS A 117 -22.59 -25.31 -11.62
C LYS A 117 -21.31 -24.84 -10.92
N MET A 118 -21.23 -23.56 -10.54
CA MET A 118 -20.08 -22.98 -9.83
C MET A 118 -19.80 -23.71 -8.50
N ARG A 119 -20.81 -23.94 -7.69
CA ARG A 119 -20.67 -24.67 -6.41
C ARG A 119 -20.18 -26.10 -6.61
N LYS A 120 -20.65 -26.79 -7.66
CA LYS A 120 -20.22 -28.14 -8.00
C LYS A 120 -18.78 -28.18 -8.51
N TYR A 121 -18.43 -27.25 -9.42
CA TYR A 121 -17.11 -27.21 -10.06
C TYR A 121 -16.00 -26.81 -9.08
N PHE A 122 -16.27 -25.86 -8.20
CA PHE A 122 -15.32 -25.33 -7.21
C PHE A 122 -15.65 -25.77 -5.77
N THR A 123 -16.11 -27.01 -5.61
CA THR A 123 -16.48 -27.57 -4.30
C THR A 123 -15.34 -27.38 -3.28
N GLY A 124 -15.67 -26.89 -2.08
CA GLY A 124 -14.70 -26.69 -0.99
C GLY A 124 -13.79 -25.47 -1.14
N ARG A 125 -14.02 -24.66 -2.15
CA ARG A 125 -13.26 -23.42 -2.37
C ARG A 125 -14.11 -22.20 -1.97
N ASP A 126 -13.60 -21.37 -1.06
CA ASP A 126 -14.27 -20.12 -0.64
C ASP A 126 -14.03 -18.99 -1.64
N ARG A 127 -12.87 -18.97 -2.27
CA ARG A 127 -12.47 -17.95 -3.25
C ARG A 127 -11.69 -18.59 -4.40
N VAL A 128 -11.94 -18.15 -5.62
CA VAL A 128 -11.28 -18.64 -6.83
C VAL A 128 -10.82 -17.46 -7.68
N PRO A 129 -9.54 -17.43 -8.12
CA PRO A 129 -9.04 -16.43 -9.04
C PRO A 129 -9.83 -16.41 -10.35
N ILE A 130 -10.13 -15.22 -10.87
CA ILE A 130 -10.90 -15.09 -12.11
C ILE A 130 -10.22 -15.80 -13.30
N MET A 131 -8.89 -15.75 -13.37
CA MET A 131 -8.11 -16.40 -14.42
C MET A 131 -8.22 -17.94 -14.39
N GLU A 132 -8.51 -18.52 -13.23
CA GLU A 132 -8.78 -19.95 -13.08
C GLU A 132 -10.20 -20.27 -13.53
N ILE A 133 -11.19 -19.45 -13.15
CA ILE A 133 -12.58 -19.62 -13.54
C ILE A 133 -12.74 -19.55 -15.07
N MET A 134 -12.01 -18.67 -15.75
CA MET A 134 -12.00 -18.54 -17.20
C MET A 134 -11.47 -19.80 -17.93
N LYS A 135 -10.71 -20.65 -17.25
CA LYS A 135 -10.12 -21.89 -17.81
C LYS A 135 -10.95 -23.14 -17.52
N CYS A 136 -12.08 -23.03 -16.83
CA CYS A 136 -12.92 -24.19 -16.55
C CYS A 136 -13.53 -24.75 -17.83
N SER A 137 -13.90 -26.04 -17.81
CA SER A 137 -14.45 -26.74 -18.98
C SER A 137 -15.95 -26.53 -19.21
N ASP A 138 -16.67 -25.97 -18.22
CA ASP A 138 -18.10 -25.64 -18.35
C ASP A 138 -18.27 -24.31 -19.10
N SER A 139 -18.96 -24.33 -20.22
CA SER A 139 -19.14 -23.18 -21.12
C SER A 139 -19.88 -22.02 -20.47
N ASP A 140 -20.86 -22.26 -19.59
CA ASP A 140 -21.66 -21.19 -18.97
C ASP A 140 -20.81 -20.48 -17.90
N ILE A 141 -20.04 -21.25 -17.13
CA ILE A 141 -19.09 -20.69 -16.16
C ILE A 141 -18.04 -19.86 -16.88
N GLN A 142 -17.49 -20.38 -17.97
CA GLN A 142 -16.48 -19.67 -18.76
C GLN A 142 -17.03 -18.38 -19.37
N GLN A 143 -18.26 -18.40 -19.91
CA GLN A 143 -18.92 -17.22 -20.46
C GLN A 143 -19.13 -16.13 -19.40
N TYR A 144 -19.60 -16.51 -18.21
CA TYR A 144 -19.75 -15.57 -17.09
C TYR A 144 -18.42 -15.00 -16.64
N ALA A 145 -17.39 -15.83 -16.50
CA ALA A 145 -16.06 -15.39 -16.11
C ALA A 145 -15.47 -14.40 -17.12
N ASN A 146 -15.62 -14.65 -18.41
CA ASN A 146 -15.21 -13.74 -19.48
C ASN A 146 -15.98 -12.41 -19.44
N LEU A 147 -17.30 -12.45 -19.20
CA LEU A 147 -18.12 -11.25 -19.03
C LEU A 147 -17.62 -10.40 -17.89
N LEU A 148 -17.39 -11.00 -16.72
CA LEU A 148 -16.90 -10.31 -15.52
C LEU A 148 -15.48 -9.78 -15.73
N PHE A 149 -14.62 -10.58 -16.37
CA PHE A 149 -13.25 -10.18 -16.68
C PHE A 149 -13.21 -8.94 -17.58
N GLU A 150 -13.92 -8.95 -18.69
CA GLU A 150 -13.93 -7.84 -19.65
C GLU A 150 -14.53 -6.56 -19.05
N LYS A 151 -15.64 -6.68 -18.30
CA LYS A 151 -16.34 -5.51 -17.73
C LYS A 151 -15.67 -4.89 -16.51
N ALA A 152 -14.96 -5.67 -15.72
CA ALA A 152 -14.44 -5.24 -14.44
C ALA A 152 -12.92 -5.36 -14.31
N TYR A 153 -12.37 -6.57 -14.47
CA TYR A 153 -10.95 -6.80 -14.16
C TYR A 153 -10.02 -6.17 -15.18
N LYS A 154 -10.23 -6.43 -16.45
CA LYS A 154 -9.33 -6.02 -17.55
C LYS A 154 -9.16 -4.51 -17.61
N THR A 155 -10.26 -3.80 -17.65
CA THR A 155 -10.26 -2.33 -17.78
C THR A 155 -9.72 -1.65 -16.53
N TYR A 156 -10.13 -2.10 -15.34
CA TYR A 156 -9.63 -1.57 -14.08
C TYR A 156 -8.11 -1.79 -13.95
N THR A 157 -7.67 -3.03 -14.17
CA THR A 157 -6.27 -3.42 -14.00
C THR A 157 -5.37 -2.73 -15.03
N SER A 158 -5.81 -2.62 -16.29
CA SER A 158 -5.05 -1.90 -17.31
C SER A 158 -4.86 -0.42 -16.95
N LYS A 159 -5.88 0.26 -16.45
CA LYS A 159 -5.76 1.64 -15.97
C LYS A 159 -4.82 1.75 -14.77
N GLN A 160 -5.02 0.92 -13.76
CA GLN A 160 -4.25 0.96 -12.52
C GLN A 160 -2.76 0.74 -12.77
N TRP A 161 -2.41 -0.20 -13.64
CA TRP A 161 -1.03 -0.58 -13.91
C TRP A 161 -0.41 0.09 -15.15
N GLY A 162 -1.24 0.69 -16.00
CA GLY A 162 -0.78 1.28 -17.28
C GLY A 162 -0.22 0.23 -18.25
N LEU A 163 -0.61 -1.03 -18.10
CA LEU A 163 -0.11 -2.17 -18.85
C LEU A 163 -1.28 -2.93 -19.51
N ASN A 164 -0.97 -3.64 -20.59
CA ASN A 164 -1.91 -4.62 -21.13
C ASN A 164 -2.06 -5.76 -20.10
N PRO A 165 -3.28 -6.29 -19.85
CA PRO A 165 -3.52 -7.38 -18.89
C PRO A 165 -2.60 -8.60 -19.08
N ASN A 166 -2.20 -8.90 -20.32
CA ASN A 166 -1.28 -10.01 -20.63
C ASN A 166 0.16 -9.76 -20.17
N GLN A 167 0.51 -8.53 -19.83
CA GLN A 167 1.85 -8.13 -19.36
C GLN A 167 1.90 -7.99 -17.83
N ILE A 168 0.75 -8.08 -17.17
CA ILE A 168 0.63 -7.92 -15.73
C ILE A 168 0.90 -9.27 -15.07
N ASP A 169 1.72 -9.28 -14.03
CA ASP A 169 1.99 -10.48 -13.24
C ASP A 169 0.68 -11.08 -12.72
N ARG A 170 0.53 -12.39 -12.83
CA ARG A 170 -0.67 -13.11 -12.44
C ARG A 170 -1.06 -12.86 -10.98
N SER A 171 -0.10 -12.70 -10.09
CA SER A 171 -0.34 -12.44 -8.67
C SER A 171 -1.13 -11.16 -8.43
N VAL A 172 -1.03 -10.19 -9.34
CA VAL A 172 -1.81 -8.94 -9.28
C VAL A 172 -3.27 -9.20 -9.63
N MET A 173 -3.54 -10.02 -10.65
CA MET A 173 -4.90 -10.38 -11.06
C MET A 173 -5.60 -11.27 -10.01
N ASP A 174 -4.84 -12.16 -9.38
CA ASP A 174 -5.34 -13.12 -8.40
C ASP A 174 -5.67 -12.46 -7.03
N ARG A 175 -5.35 -11.17 -6.83
CA ARG A 175 -5.60 -10.43 -5.58
C ARG A 175 -7.07 -10.12 -5.30
N VAL A 176 -7.90 -10.12 -6.34
CA VAL A 176 -9.34 -9.92 -6.21
C VAL A 176 -10.05 -11.18 -6.72
N PRO A 177 -9.97 -12.30 -6.00
CA PRO A 177 -10.65 -13.52 -6.39
C PRO A 177 -12.16 -13.36 -6.25
N MET A 178 -12.92 -14.09 -7.06
CA MET A 178 -14.35 -14.22 -6.88
C MET A 178 -14.65 -15.09 -5.65
N ALA A 179 -15.54 -14.62 -4.77
CA ALA A 179 -16.01 -15.41 -3.63
C ALA A 179 -17.10 -16.40 -4.06
N MET A 180 -16.96 -17.68 -3.65
CA MET A 180 -17.88 -18.78 -3.99
C MET A 180 -19.06 -18.88 -3.02
N ASN A 181 -19.52 -17.74 -2.53
CA ASN A 181 -20.60 -17.59 -1.54
C ASN A 181 -21.33 -16.25 -1.73
N PHE A 182 -22.18 -15.88 -0.77
CA PHE A 182 -22.90 -14.59 -0.72
C PHE A 182 -22.30 -13.60 0.28
N ASP A 183 -21.10 -13.84 0.80
CA ASP A 183 -20.44 -12.94 1.74
C ASP A 183 -20.04 -11.63 1.04
N GLU A 184 -20.54 -10.52 1.57
CA GLU A 184 -20.29 -9.18 1.04
C GLU A 184 -19.13 -8.44 1.73
N ARG A 185 -18.43 -9.08 2.66
CA ARG A 185 -17.25 -8.49 3.29
C ARG A 185 -16.11 -8.43 2.27
N TYR A 186 -15.66 -7.21 1.98
CA TYR A 186 -14.63 -7.00 0.95
C TYR A 186 -13.33 -7.74 1.28
N LEU A 187 -12.91 -7.64 2.53
CA LEU A 187 -11.71 -8.31 3.02
C LEU A 187 -12.14 -9.43 3.98
N ASN A 188 -11.68 -10.64 3.72
CA ASN A 188 -11.90 -11.78 4.61
C ASN A 188 -10.66 -11.97 5.51
N LYS A 189 -10.47 -11.01 6.43
CA LYS A 189 -9.40 -11.01 7.43
C LYS A 189 -10.00 -10.95 8.81
N ASP A 190 -9.33 -11.59 9.78
CA ASP A 190 -9.80 -11.67 11.16
C ASP A 190 -9.83 -10.31 11.84
N PHE A 191 -8.86 -9.45 11.48
CA PHE A 191 -8.72 -8.12 12.05
C PHE A 191 -8.89 -7.06 10.98
N GLN A 192 -9.92 -6.24 11.12
CA GLN A 192 -10.22 -5.11 10.25
C GLN A 192 -10.50 -3.90 11.12
N TYR A 193 -9.65 -2.86 11.00
CA TYR A 193 -9.68 -1.69 11.86
C TYR A 193 -9.40 -0.40 11.09
N LEU A 194 -9.85 0.70 11.70
CA LEU A 194 -9.36 2.04 11.42
C LEU A 194 -8.84 2.67 12.72
N PRO A 195 -7.77 3.48 12.65
CA PRO A 195 -7.38 4.33 13.76
C PRO A 195 -8.47 5.39 14.02
N GLU A 196 -8.84 5.59 15.28
CA GLU A 196 -9.93 6.49 15.67
C GLU A 196 -9.71 7.93 15.20
N ASN A 197 -8.47 8.42 15.30
CA ASN A 197 -8.07 9.79 14.93
C ASN A 197 -7.26 9.87 13.64
N GLY A 198 -7.32 8.83 12.79
CA GLY A 198 -6.54 8.73 11.57
C GLY A 198 -5.19 8.04 11.76
N PHE A 199 -4.53 7.76 10.64
CA PHE A 199 -3.25 7.06 10.62
C PHE A 199 -2.08 7.93 11.09
N THR A 200 -2.13 9.24 10.88
CA THR A 200 -1.04 10.17 11.21
C THR A 200 -0.72 10.15 12.71
N GLU A 201 -1.73 10.03 13.57
CA GLU A 201 -1.55 9.87 15.03
C GLU A 201 -0.63 8.71 15.40
N ILE A 202 -0.69 7.59 14.65
CA ILE A 202 0.19 6.44 14.88
C ILE A 202 1.66 6.84 14.76
N PHE A 203 1.98 7.60 13.70
CA PHE A 203 3.35 8.03 13.43
C PHE A 203 3.82 9.11 14.41
N GLU A 204 2.95 10.03 14.78
CA GLU A 204 3.23 11.02 15.82
C GLU A 204 3.63 10.33 17.12
N ASN A 205 2.84 9.36 17.57
CA ASN A 205 3.09 8.62 18.80
C ASN A 205 4.31 7.68 18.69
N MET A 206 4.56 7.06 17.53
CA MET A 206 5.76 6.24 17.32
C MET A 206 7.03 7.07 17.38
N LEU A 207 7.04 8.23 16.75
CA LEU A 207 8.22 9.08 16.60
C LEU A 207 8.44 10.00 17.82
N ASN A 208 7.45 10.15 18.69
CA ASN A 208 7.58 10.90 19.95
C ASN A 208 8.41 10.09 20.97
N HIS A 209 9.71 10.18 20.86
CA HIS A 209 10.66 9.53 21.76
C HIS A 209 11.94 10.37 21.90
N PRO A 210 12.53 10.50 23.13
CA PRO A 210 13.69 11.37 23.35
C PRO A 210 14.93 11.06 22.52
N ASN A 211 15.05 9.81 22.06
CA ASN A 211 16.16 9.35 21.22
C ASN A 211 15.83 9.43 19.71
N ILE A 212 14.68 9.95 19.31
CA ILE A 212 14.32 10.10 17.89
C ILE A 212 14.28 11.58 17.54
N THR A 213 14.96 11.95 16.45
CA THR A 213 14.88 13.27 15.84
C THR A 213 14.32 13.11 14.43
N VAL A 214 13.33 13.93 14.06
CA VAL A 214 12.73 13.91 12.73
C VAL A 214 13.06 15.21 11.99
N GLU A 215 13.61 15.08 10.78
CA GLU A 215 13.86 16.19 9.86
C GLU A 215 12.91 16.06 8.66
N LEU A 216 11.95 16.97 8.54
CA LEU A 216 11.04 17.06 7.40
C LEU A 216 11.58 17.98 6.30
N ASN A 217 10.97 18.00 5.13
CA ASN A 217 11.36 18.80 3.98
C ASN A 217 12.85 18.64 3.60
N THR A 218 13.42 17.47 3.87
CA THR A 218 14.84 17.22 3.69
C THR A 218 15.08 16.05 2.76
N ASP A 219 15.65 16.31 1.60
CA ASP A 219 16.07 15.27 0.66
C ASP A 219 17.44 14.73 1.06
N ALA A 220 17.42 13.65 1.82
CA ALA A 220 18.63 13.01 2.34
C ALA A 220 19.61 12.52 1.25
N LEU A 221 19.11 12.23 0.03
CA LEU A 221 19.96 11.73 -1.06
C LEU A 221 21.00 12.74 -1.52
N LYS A 222 20.78 14.04 -1.27
CA LYS A 222 21.76 15.10 -1.55
C LYS A 222 22.97 15.07 -0.60
N ASP A 223 22.77 14.50 0.58
CA ASP A 223 23.73 14.52 1.67
C ASP A 223 24.42 13.16 1.91
N ILE A 224 23.98 12.09 1.19
CA ILE A 224 24.54 10.74 1.27
C ILE A 224 25.70 10.61 0.30
N GLN A 225 26.79 10.00 0.79
CA GLN A 225 27.96 9.65 -0.01
C GLN A 225 28.35 8.20 0.27
N PHE A 226 28.58 7.46 -0.79
CA PHE A 226 29.08 6.08 -0.77
C PHE A 226 30.57 6.07 -1.11
N ASN A 227 31.39 5.54 -0.22
CA ASN A 227 32.82 5.38 -0.48
C ASN A 227 33.13 3.91 -0.81
N GLU A 228 33.35 3.61 -2.08
CA GLU A 228 33.62 2.24 -2.54
C GLU A 228 34.93 1.68 -1.99
N GLY A 229 35.96 2.52 -1.78
CA GLY A 229 37.29 2.09 -1.32
C GLY A 229 37.28 1.52 0.09
N ASN A 230 36.54 2.15 1.02
CA ASN A 230 36.45 1.69 2.40
C ASN A 230 35.09 1.10 2.77
N ARG A 231 34.15 1.04 1.81
CA ARG A 231 32.79 0.53 1.95
C ARG A 231 31.96 1.21 3.05
N ASN A 232 32.31 2.46 3.37
CA ASN A 232 31.59 3.26 4.35
C ASN A 232 30.56 4.18 3.67
N ILE A 233 29.52 4.46 4.42
CA ILE A 233 28.48 5.41 4.06
C ILE A 233 28.64 6.66 4.94
N TYR A 234 28.55 7.83 4.32
CA TYR A 234 28.63 9.12 4.97
C TYR A 234 27.34 9.90 4.75
N PHE A 235 26.92 10.63 5.79
CA PHE A 235 25.83 11.57 5.73
C PHE A 235 26.32 12.91 6.25
N ARG A 236 26.22 13.98 5.45
CA ARG A 236 26.76 15.31 5.77
C ARG A 236 28.22 15.24 6.23
N ASN A 237 29.04 14.52 5.47
CA ASN A 237 30.46 14.26 5.73
C ASN A 237 30.80 13.52 7.06
N LYS A 238 29.78 12.99 7.77
CA LYS A 238 29.99 12.14 8.95
C LYS A 238 29.73 10.68 8.60
N ARG A 239 30.59 9.79 9.09
CA ARG A 239 30.39 8.36 8.92
C ARG A 239 29.10 7.92 9.60
N VAL A 240 28.29 7.13 8.90
CA VAL A 240 27.03 6.59 9.40
C VAL A 240 27.30 5.22 10.03
N LYS A 241 26.83 4.99 11.25
CA LYS A 241 26.89 3.68 11.90
C LYS A 241 25.99 2.68 11.17
N LEU A 242 24.76 3.11 10.87
CA LEU A 242 23.75 2.32 10.21
C LEU A 242 22.89 3.23 9.34
N LEU A 243 22.70 2.86 8.08
CA LEU A 243 21.74 3.49 7.18
C LEU A 243 20.55 2.55 6.96
N ILE A 244 19.35 3.02 7.24
CA ILE A 244 18.11 2.34 6.87
C ILE A 244 17.41 3.15 5.80
N TYR A 245 17.16 2.52 4.66
CA TYR A 245 16.54 3.20 3.52
C TYR A 245 15.19 2.59 3.17
N THR A 246 14.17 3.45 3.03
CA THR A 246 12.79 3.01 2.74
C THR A 246 12.23 3.58 1.44
N GLY A 247 12.98 4.41 0.73
CA GLY A 247 12.62 5.01 -0.56
C GLY A 247 12.91 4.10 -1.75
N ALA A 248 12.77 4.62 -2.96
CA ALA A 248 13.06 3.90 -4.20
C ALA A 248 14.58 3.63 -4.32
N ILE A 249 14.97 2.36 -4.44
CA ILE A 249 16.37 1.94 -4.38
C ILE A 249 17.20 2.50 -5.55
N ASP A 250 16.61 2.67 -6.71
CA ASP A 250 17.26 3.26 -7.88
C ASP A 250 17.65 4.73 -7.64
N GLU A 251 16.83 5.48 -6.90
CA GLU A 251 17.16 6.86 -6.51
C GLU A 251 18.33 6.89 -5.53
N LEU A 252 18.43 5.94 -4.60
CA LEU A 252 19.53 5.85 -3.65
C LEU A 252 20.90 5.75 -4.35
N PHE A 253 20.97 5.01 -5.43
CA PHE A 253 22.18 4.81 -6.22
C PHE A 253 22.20 5.66 -7.50
N GLN A 254 21.54 6.84 -7.49
CA GLN A 254 21.58 7.84 -8.55
C GLN A 254 21.30 7.27 -9.94
N LEU A 255 20.35 6.33 -10.02
CA LEU A 255 19.92 5.67 -11.25
C LEU A 255 21.05 4.91 -11.99
N LYS A 256 22.07 4.43 -11.29
CA LYS A 256 23.26 3.76 -11.84
C LYS A 256 22.94 2.68 -12.89
N PHE A 257 21.85 1.94 -12.72
CA PHE A 257 21.38 0.88 -13.64
C PHE A 257 20.09 1.28 -14.37
N GLY A 258 19.77 2.56 -14.38
CA GLY A 258 18.54 3.10 -14.96
C GLY A 258 17.34 3.04 -14.01
N ARG A 259 16.29 3.76 -14.35
CA ARG A 259 15.09 3.88 -13.51
C ARG A 259 14.34 2.57 -13.39
N LEU A 260 13.86 2.28 -12.19
CA LEU A 260 12.87 1.25 -11.92
C LEU A 260 11.45 1.82 -12.16
N PRO A 261 10.54 1.04 -12.74
CA PRO A 261 9.21 1.52 -13.01
C PRO A 261 8.33 1.49 -11.75
N TYR A 262 7.70 2.62 -11.47
CA TYR A 262 6.69 2.76 -10.41
C TYR A 262 5.40 3.37 -10.96
N ARG A 263 4.29 3.09 -10.30
CA ARG A 263 3.02 3.79 -10.53
C ARG A 263 2.89 4.96 -9.58
N SER A 264 2.19 5.98 -10.03
CA SER A 264 1.79 7.15 -9.26
C SER A 264 0.28 7.33 -9.31
N LEU A 265 -0.23 8.28 -8.53
CA LEU A 265 -1.64 8.67 -8.50
C LEU A 265 -1.75 10.18 -8.49
N ASN A 266 -2.67 10.71 -9.29
CA ASN A 266 -3.25 12.02 -9.04
C ASN A 266 -4.57 11.83 -8.29
N ILE A 267 -4.80 12.62 -7.25
CA ILE A 267 -6.03 12.58 -6.46
C ILE A 267 -6.63 13.96 -6.42
N THR A 268 -7.84 14.11 -6.92
CA THR A 268 -8.62 15.35 -6.85
C THR A 268 -9.67 15.26 -5.74
N TYR A 269 -10.02 16.39 -5.15
CA TYR A 269 -10.95 16.47 -4.03
C TYR A 269 -12.09 17.43 -4.35
N ASP A 270 -13.31 16.89 -4.36
CA ASP A 270 -14.54 17.64 -4.59
C ASP A 270 -15.34 17.72 -3.28
N TYR A 271 -15.72 18.93 -2.88
CA TYR A 271 -16.47 19.19 -1.65
C TYR A 271 -17.90 19.59 -1.96
N GLU A 272 -18.84 18.94 -1.28
CA GLU A 272 -20.26 19.29 -1.39
C GLU A 272 -20.90 19.46 -0.01
N LYS A 273 -21.81 20.43 0.11
CA LYS A 273 -22.63 20.60 1.32
C LYS A 273 -23.77 19.57 1.31
N LYS A 274 -23.42 18.34 1.66
CA LYS A 274 -24.32 17.18 1.76
C LYS A 274 -23.84 16.26 2.86
N ASP A 275 -24.76 15.49 3.41
CA ASP A 275 -24.39 14.48 4.38
C ASP A 275 -23.66 13.29 3.73
N LYS A 276 -24.18 12.83 2.58
CA LYS A 276 -23.67 11.68 1.85
C LYS A 276 -24.00 11.81 0.36
N ILE A 277 -23.08 11.31 -0.51
CA ILE A 277 -23.24 11.30 -1.97
C ILE A 277 -23.15 9.87 -2.52
N LEU A 278 -22.11 9.12 -2.15
CA LEU A 278 -21.92 7.76 -2.64
C LEU A 278 -22.70 6.73 -1.83
N PRO A 279 -23.16 5.62 -2.44
CA PRO A 279 -23.91 4.57 -1.74
C PRO A 279 -23.08 3.87 -0.65
N CYS A 280 -21.75 3.90 -0.74
CA CYS A 280 -20.83 3.44 0.29
C CYS A 280 -19.50 4.21 0.18
N GLU A 281 -18.57 3.94 1.07
CA GLU A 281 -17.32 4.67 1.25
C GLU A 281 -16.47 4.72 -0.01
N ILE A 282 -16.43 3.61 -0.76
CA ILE A 282 -15.55 3.46 -1.92
C ILE A 282 -16.29 2.85 -3.11
N ILE A 283 -16.16 3.51 -4.26
CA ILE A 283 -16.69 3.01 -5.52
C ILE A 283 -15.55 2.87 -6.53
N SER A 284 -15.35 1.67 -7.08
CA SER A 284 -14.49 1.46 -8.24
C SER A 284 -15.23 1.72 -9.54
N TYR A 285 -14.55 2.29 -10.51
CA TYR A 285 -15.09 2.66 -11.82
C TYR A 285 -14.28 2.00 -12.94
N PRO A 286 -14.43 0.69 -13.17
CA PRO A 286 -13.65 -0.02 -14.19
C PRO A 286 -13.88 0.56 -15.59
N GLN A 287 -15.11 0.96 -15.92
CA GLN A 287 -15.49 1.42 -17.26
C GLN A 287 -15.32 2.93 -17.48
N ALA A 288 -15.03 3.71 -16.43
CA ALA A 288 -14.82 5.15 -16.58
C ALA A 288 -13.51 5.46 -17.28
N GLU A 289 -13.48 6.57 -18.00
CA GLU A 289 -12.26 7.07 -18.64
C GLU A 289 -11.37 7.81 -17.63
N GLY A 290 -10.09 7.47 -17.60
CA GLY A 290 -9.05 8.16 -16.84
C GLY A 290 -8.98 7.82 -15.35
N TYR A 291 -10.08 7.78 -14.61
CA TYR A 291 -10.07 7.48 -13.18
C TYR A 291 -10.48 6.04 -12.87
N THR A 292 -10.07 5.57 -11.70
CA THR A 292 -10.34 4.18 -11.28
C THR A 292 -11.23 4.08 -10.07
N ARG A 293 -11.24 5.09 -9.19
CA ARG A 293 -11.92 4.98 -7.89
C ARG A 293 -12.37 6.35 -7.38
N LYS A 294 -13.48 6.35 -6.63
CA LYS A 294 -13.91 7.48 -5.80
C LYS A 294 -14.08 7.02 -4.36
N THR A 295 -13.61 7.84 -3.44
CA THR A 295 -13.71 7.60 -1.99
C THR A 295 -14.41 8.78 -1.35
N GLU A 296 -15.44 8.54 -0.56
CA GLU A 296 -16.14 9.55 0.25
C GLU A 296 -15.64 9.48 1.69
N TYR A 297 -14.68 10.35 2.04
CA TYR A 297 -13.97 10.29 3.31
C TYR A 297 -14.84 10.55 4.52
N LYS A 298 -15.90 11.37 4.41
CA LYS A 298 -16.84 11.57 5.53
C LYS A 298 -17.44 10.26 6.03
N GLN A 299 -17.73 9.31 5.14
CA GLN A 299 -18.27 7.99 5.51
C GLN A 299 -17.28 7.10 6.28
N ILE A 300 -15.99 7.44 6.28
CA ILE A 300 -14.92 6.71 6.97
C ILE A 300 -14.59 7.35 8.34
N ASN A 301 -15.09 8.55 8.62
CA ASN A 301 -14.80 9.29 9.83
C ASN A 301 -15.84 9.03 10.92
N PHE A 302 -15.42 8.46 12.05
CA PHE A 302 -16.31 8.02 13.13
C PHE A 302 -17.07 9.14 13.83
N HIS A 303 -16.49 10.33 13.95
CA HIS A 303 -17.05 11.44 14.75
C HIS A 303 -17.20 12.72 13.94
N CYS A 304 -17.37 12.59 12.63
CA CYS A 304 -17.48 13.75 11.75
C CYS A 304 -18.88 14.37 11.81
N THR A 305 -18.98 15.60 12.29
CA THR A 305 -20.22 16.40 12.37
C THR A 305 -20.32 17.44 11.27
N SER A 306 -19.44 17.41 10.28
CA SER A 306 -19.42 18.39 9.18
C SER A 306 -20.72 18.37 8.36
N GLU A 307 -21.20 19.54 7.97
CA GLU A 307 -22.28 19.67 6.97
C GLU A 307 -21.81 19.38 5.53
N TYR A 308 -20.49 19.30 5.34
CA TYR A 308 -19.86 18.98 4.05
C TYR A 308 -19.41 17.53 4.00
N THR A 309 -19.35 17.00 2.80
CA THR A 309 -18.62 15.77 2.49
C THR A 309 -17.54 16.04 1.47
N VAL A 310 -16.55 15.12 1.36
CA VAL A 310 -15.48 15.21 0.39
C VAL A 310 -15.34 13.89 -0.36
N ILE A 311 -15.28 14.00 -1.69
CA ILE A 311 -15.03 12.87 -2.59
C ILE A 311 -13.64 13.03 -3.19
N ALA A 312 -12.79 12.06 -2.92
CA ALA A 312 -11.52 11.91 -3.60
C ALA A 312 -11.69 11.06 -4.87
N THR A 313 -11.21 11.56 -6.01
CA THR A 313 -11.19 10.82 -7.28
C THR A 313 -9.75 10.50 -7.65
N GLU A 314 -9.46 9.22 -7.93
CA GLU A 314 -8.12 8.72 -8.18
C GLU A 314 -7.86 8.44 -9.66
N TYR A 315 -6.79 9.06 -10.18
CA TYR A 315 -6.30 8.93 -11.55
C TYR A 315 -4.92 8.26 -11.52
N PRO A 316 -4.80 6.99 -11.91
CA PRO A 316 -3.52 6.29 -11.98
C PRO A 316 -2.60 6.89 -13.05
N LEU A 317 -1.34 7.13 -12.68
CA LEU A 317 -0.32 7.68 -13.55
C LEU A 317 0.96 6.84 -13.51
N GLU A 318 1.83 7.04 -14.46
CA GLU A 318 3.21 6.58 -14.40
C GLU A 318 4.02 7.53 -13.51
N TYR A 319 4.88 6.99 -12.65
CA TYR A 319 5.75 7.79 -11.81
C TYR A 319 6.80 8.54 -12.63
N ASN A 320 6.87 9.84 -12.42
CA ASN A 320 7.92 10.70 -12.95
C ASN A 320 8.34 11.72 -11.87
N PRO A 321 9.56 11.63 -11.31
CA PRO A 321 10.00 12.52 -10.22
C PRO A 321 10.10 14.00 -10.63
N ASN A 322 10.14 14.29 -11.93
CA ASN A 322 10.20 15.66 -12.47
C ASN A 322 8.81 16.23 -12.80
N ASP A 323 7.76 15.44 -12.65
CA ASP A 323 6.38 15.87 -12.83
C ASP A 323 5.85 16.56 -11.56
N LEU A 324 4.94 17.52 -11.72
CA LEU A 324 4.35 18.22 -10.58
C LEU A 324 3.27 17.39 -9.85
N ILE A 325 2.70 16.40 -10.53
CA ILE A 325 1.57 15.60 -10.04
C ILE A 325 2.00 14.15 -9.82
N ALA A 326 2.68 13.55 -10.82
CA ALA A 326 3.05 12.13 -10.83
C ALA A 326 4.39 11.83 -10.12
N ASN A 327 4.85 12.71 -9.22
CA ASN A 327 6.17 12.65 -8.58
C ASN A 327 6.25 11.82 -7.30
N ILE A 328 5.23 11.04 -7.01
CA ILE A 328 5.20 10.17 -5.83
C ILE A 328 5.11 8.72 -6.27
N PRO A 329 6.10 7.87 -5.91
CA PRO A 329 6.02 6.44 -6.20
C PRO A 329 5.11 5.75 -5.19
N TYR A 330 4.11 5.01 -5.70
CA TYR A 330 3.18 4.24 -4.88
C TYR A 330 3.48 2.75 -4.92
N TYR A 331 3.59 2.19 -6.11
CA TYR A 331 3.72 0.75 -6.32
C TYR A 331 4.80 0.45 -7.37
N PRO A 332 5.67 -0.53 -7.13
CA PRO A 332 6.57 -1.02 -8.17
C PRO A 332 5.78 -1.73 -9.27
N THR A 333 6.15 -1.51 -10.51
CA THR A 333 5.62 -2.25 -11.65
C THR A 333 6.51 -3.47 -11.89
N LEU A 334 6.00 -4.64 -11.47
CA LEU A 334 6.78 -5.89 -11.50
C LEU A 334 6.68 -6.52 -12.88
N THR A 335 7.79 -6.47 -13.62
CA THR A 335 8.05 -7.19 -14.87
C THR A 335 9.35 -7.96 -14.74
N ASN A 336 9.61 -8.95 -15.60
CA ASN A 336 10.88 -9.68 -15.57
C ASN A 336 12.08 -8.74 -15.69
N GLU A 337 12.02 -7.79 -16.62
CA GLU A 337 13.06 -6.77 -16.83
C GLU A 337 13.29 -5.91 -15.56
N SER A 338 12.20 -5.44 -14.94
CA SER A 338 12.31 -4.60 -13.73
C SER A 338 12.86 -5.38 -12.53
N ILE A 339 12.52 -6.67 -12.42
CA ILE A 339 13.05 -7.56 -11.37
C ILE A 339 14.55 -7.80 -11.60
N GLU A 340 14.98 -8.08 -12.83
CA GLU A 340 16.40 -8.24 -13.16
C GLU A 340 17.19 -6.95 -12.86
N LYS A 341 16.65 -5.80 -13.25
CA LYS A 341 17.27 -4.49 -12.94
C LYS A 341 17.34 -4.24 -11.43
N TYR A 342 16.32 -4.59 -10.67
CA TYR A 342 16.33 -4.50 -9.21
C TYR A 342 17.45 -5.36 -8.58
N GLN A 343 17.72 -6.55 -9.11
CA GLN A 343 18.81 -7.39 -8.63
C GLN A 343 20.19 -6.72 -8.77
N LEU A 344 20.39 -5.88 -9.78
CA LEU A 344 21.63 -5.10 -9.91
C LEU A 344 21.77 -4.08 -8.77
N TYR A 345 20.68 -3.43 -8.38
CA TYR A 345 20.65 -2.51 -7.25
C TYR A 345 20.86 -3.21 -5.91
N LEU A 346 20.33 -4.42 -5.73
CA LEU A 346 20.61 -5.21 -4.53
C LEU A 346 22.11 -5.55 -4.41
N LYS A 347 22.74 -6.01 -5.50
CA LYS A 347 24.19 -6.26 -5.54
C LYS A 347 25.01 -5.01 -5.24
N GLU A 348 24.53 -3.83 -5.64
CA GLU A 348 25.19 -2.56 -5.32
C GLU A 348 25.09 -2.26 -3.81
N ALA A 349 23.90 -2.46 -3.22
CA ALA A 349 23.71 -2.27 -1.79
C ALA A 349 24.53 -3.26 -0.94
N GLU A 350 24.68 -4.50 -1.38
CA GLU A 350 25.48 -5.54 -0.70
C GLU A 350 26.97 -5.22 -0.58
N LYS A 351 27.48 -4.23 -1.31
CA LYS A 351 28.85 -3.75 -1.14
C LYS A 351 29.06 -3.07 0.22
N TYR A 352 28.01 -2.63 0.88
CA TYR A 352 28.03 -1.88 2.14
C TYR A 352 27.36 -2.70 3.24
N ASN A 353 28.14 -3.01 4.29
CA ASN A 353 27.66 -3.88 5.37
C ASN A 353 26.66 -3.20 6.33
N ASN A 354 26.60 -1.87 6.32
CA ASN A 354 25.82 -1.06 7.25
C ASN A 354 24.61 -0.39 6.61
N ILE A 355 24.08 -0.96 5.51
CA ILE A 355 22.82 -0.54 4.89
C ILE A 355 21.76 -1.63 5.03
N PHE A 356 20.55 -1.22 5.38
CA PHE A 356 19.38 -2.07 5.41
C PHE A 356 18.26 -1.44 4.59
N LEU A 357 17.72 -2.22 3.68
CA LEU A 357 16.56 -1.85 2.87
C LEU A 357 15.31 -2.36 3.56
N CYS A 358 14.28 -1.54 3.69
CA CYS A 358 13.01 -1.94 4.29
C CYS A 358 11.84 -1.18 3.68
N GLY A 359 10.79 -1.90 3.34
CA GLY A 359 9.56 -1.32 2.81
C GLY A 359 9.38 -1.47 1.31
N ARG A 360 8.17 -1.19 0.88
CA ARG A 360 7.66 -1.49 -0.47
C ARG A 360 8.54 -0.98 -1.61
N LEU A 361 9.05 0.24 -1.49
CA LEU A 361 9.86 0.86 -2.55
C LEU A 361 11.31 0.35 -2.52
N ALA A 362 11.92 0.29 -1.34
CA ALA A 362 13.29 -0.15 -1.18
C ALA A 362 13.47 -1.65 -1.50
N GLU A 363 12.48 -2.47 -1.19
CA GLU A 363 12.48 -3.91 -1.47
C GLU A 363 11.86 -4.25 -2.83
N PHE A 364 11.41 -3.23 -3.57
CA PHE A 364 10.77 -3.36 -4.89
C PHE A 364 9.69 -4.46 -4.92
N LYS A 365 8.81 -4.47 -3.90
CA LYS A 365 7.74 -5.46 -3.74
C LYS A 365 6.41 -4.80 -3.51
N TYR A 366 5.35 -5.50 -3.92
CA TYR A 366 4.01 -5.05 -3.66
C TYR A 366 3.56 -5.51 -2.27
N TYR A 367 3.71 -4.65 -1.27
CA TYR A 367 3.26 -4.91 0.09
C TYR A 367 1.99 -4.14 0.44
N ASN A 368 1.06 -4.80 1.11
CA ASN A 368 0.01 -4.13 1.87
C ASN A 368 0.61 -3.56 3.17
N MET A 369 -0.15 -2.72 3.84
CA MET A 369 0.29 -2.02 5.05
C MET A 369 0.70 -2.99 6.18
N ASP A 370 -0.11 -4.04 6.42
CA ASP A 370 0.17 -5.08 7.40
C ASP A 370 1.50 -5.80 7.13
N VAL A 371 1.76 -6.13 5.87
CA VAL A 371 3.02 -6.76 5.44
C VAL A 371 4.21 -5.81 5.64
N CYS A 372 4.05 -4.51 5.34
CA CYS A 372 5.10 -3.53 5.61
C CYS A 372 5.46 -3.47 7.10
N ILE A 373 4.45 -3.49 7.98
CA ILE A 373 4.63 -3.47 9.44
C ILE A 373 5.35 -4.75 9.90
N GLU A 374 4.88 -5.90 9.45
CA GLU A 374 5.48 -7.19 9.79
C GLU A 374 6.95 -7.28 9.34
N HIS A 375 7.24 -6.84 8.10
CA HIS A 375 8.60 -6.80 7.58
C HIS A 375 9.50 -5.85 8.36
N ALA A 376 9.01 -4.69 8.77
CA ALA A 376 9.80 -3.77 9.59
C ALA A 376 10.14 -4.39 10.95
N LEU A 377 9.20 -5.07 11.60
CA LEU A 377 9.45 -5.78 12.86
C LEU A 377 10.44 -6.94 12.70
N LYS A 378 10.38 -7.68 11.60
CA LYS A 378 11.37 -8.73 11.26
C LYS A 378 12.74 -8.11 10.97
N ARG A 379 12.80 -7.04 10.19
CA ARG A 379 14.03 -6.33 9.86
C ARG A 379 14.72 -5.78 11.11
N PHE A 380 13.95 -5.30 12.09
CA PHE A 380 14.51 -4.89 13.38
C PHE A 380 15.30 -6.03 14.03
N LYS A 381 14.80 -7.26 14.02
CA LYS A 381 15.51 -8.42 14.60
C LYS A 381 16.83 -8.74 13.88
N GLU A 382 16.88 -8.50 12.59
CA GLU A 382 18.14 -8.66 11.82
C GLU A 382 19.13 -7.55 12.17
N ILE A 383 18.65 -6.31 12.29
CA ILE A 383 19.47 -5.15 12.68
C ILE A 383 19.97 -5.30 14.12
N GLU A 384 19.15 -5.76 15.05
CA GLU A 384 19.51 -6.04 16.43
C GLU A 384 20.71 -6.97 16.51
N LYS A 385 20.64 -8.12 15.81
CA LYS A 385 21.75 -9.06 15.69
C LYS A 385 23.01 -8.42 15.08
N TYR A 386 22.84 -7.68 13.99
CA TYR A 386 23.96 -6.99 13.33
C TYR A 386 24.68 -6.03 14.30
N LEU A 387 23.91 -5.26 15.08
CA LEU A 387 24.47 -4.30 16.03
C LEU A 387 25.16 -5.00 17.22
N GLU A 388 24.65 -6.12 17.69
CA GLU A 388 25.29 -6.96 18.72
C GLU A 388 26.66 -7.48 18.22
N TYR A 389 26.72 -8.06 17.01
CA TYR A 389 27.96 -8.58 16.43
C TYR A 389 28.99 -7.48 16.14
N SER A 390 28.55 -6.27 15.80
CA SER A 390 29.44 -5.15 15.52
C SER A 390 30.10 -4.57 16.79
N VAL A 391 29.52 -4.78 17.97
CA VAL A 391 30.12 -4.36 19.25
C VAL A 391 31.31 -5.25 19.64
N TRP A 392 31.35 -6.53 19.21
CA TRP A 392 32.40 -7.48 19.56
C TRP A 392 33.65 -7.42 18.63
N LYS A 393 33.63 -6.56 17.61
CA LYS A 393 34.76 -6.42 16.64
C LYS A 393 35.66 -5.21 16.89
N PHE A 394 35.52 -4.53 18.02
CA PHE A 394 36.38 -3.40 18.42
C PHE A 394 37.04 -3.62 19.80
#